data_84fd45b0ef0cadd9d6f46502e0477cda
#
_entry.id   84fd45b0ef0cadd9d6f46502e0477cda
#
_cell.length_a   1.000
_cell.length_b   1.000
_cell.length_c   1.000
_cell.angle_alpha   90.00
_cell.angle_beta   90.00
_cell.angle_gamma   90.00
#
_symmetry.space_group_name_H-M   'P 1'
#
loop_
_entity.id
_entity.type
_entity.pdbx_description
1 polymer ?
#
loop_
_entity_poly.entity_id
_entity_poly.type
_entity_poly.pdbx_seq_one_letter_code
_entity_poly.pdbx_strand_id
1 'polypeptide(L)'
;MTMWLEKAIRVLIWVIGFAIILDIFGIQIGPIIAGLGLFSVAVALGAQDLFKNLISGILIIAENRFQPGDRIEVEGHLHGMVDKIGFRSTVIRLFNTSPMIIPNKDLSDVKVINHGEMYHRRIDWKINLVYSTTLEQLKEICSKIDEFIKDYEGLVENEKQESFAKTVAFNSSSIDVQILCFTNPCNFTEFSTIKQDLVYSVIDIVRSSGSEFAFPSRSIYVESGGSDGIMDENDVHASALIHNAVSYTHLTLPTI
;
A
#
# COMPACT_ATOMS: atom_id res chain seq x y z
N MET A 1 41.51 -6.84 3.23
CA MET A 1 41.05 -6.40 4.57
C MET A 1 42.09 -6.70 5.66
N THR A 2 42.72 -7.83 5.68
CA THR A 2 43.74 -8.23 6.69
C THR A 2 44.88 -7.23 6.90
N MET A 3 45.43 -6.68 5.82
CA MET A 3 46.57 -5.73 5.88
C MET A 3 46.27 -4.43 6.62
N TRP A 4 45.05 -3.90 6.57
CA TRP A 4 44.67 -2.69 7.28
C TRP A 4 44.46 -2.93 8.78
N LEU A 5 43.88 -4.07 9.12
CA LEU A 5 43.66 -4.49 10.52
C LEU A 5 45.01 -4.74 11.20
N GLU A 6 45.93 -5.42 10.52
CA GLU A 6 47.30 -5.67 11.02
C GLU A 6 48.05 -4.35 11.29
N LYS A 7 47.97 -3.38 10.36
CA LYS A 7 48.60 -2.06 10.53
C LYS A 7 47.98 -1.31 11.73
N ALA A 8 46.63 -1.33 11.88
CA ALA A 8 45.95 -0.70 12.99
C ALA A 8 46.35 -1.29 14.35
N ILE A 9 46.41 -2.63 14.45
CA ILE A 9 46.88 -3.33 15.65
C ILE A 9 48.34 -2.98 15.97
N ARG A 10 49.19 -2.92 14.97
CA ARG A 10 50.60 -2.60 15.13
C ARG A 10 50.75 -1.15 15.66
N VAL A 11 50.02 -0.20 15.10
CA VAL A 11 50.00 1.21 15.61
C VAL A 11 49.53 1.26 17.04
N LEU A 12 48.48 0.53 17.40
CA LEU A 12 47.98 0.51 18.78
C LEU A 12 49.03 -0.02 19.77
N ILE A 13 49.75 -1.12 19.41
CA ILE A 13 50.82 -1.70 20.23
C ILE A 13 51.96 -0.68 20.41
N TRP A 14 52.34 0.02 19.33
CA TRP A 14 53.36 1.07 19.42
C TRP A 14 52.95 2.24 20.32
N VAL A 15 51.71 2.69 20.26
CA VAL A 15 51.18 3.76 21.12
C VAL A 15 51.20 3.34 22.59
N ILE A 16 50.74 2.12 22.89
CA ILE A 16 50.76 1.58 24.27
C ILE A 16 52.21 1.43 24.75
N GLY A 17 53.12 0.85 23.95
CA GLY A 17 54.52 0.69 24.30
C GLY A 17 55.21 2.05 24.55
N PHE A 18 54.94 3.03 23.72
CA PHE A 18 55.47 4.37 23.90
C PHE A 18 54.92 5.07 25.17
N ALA A 19 53.65 4.89 25.50
CA ALA A 19 53.05 5.38 26.74
C ALA A 19 53.75 4.79 27.98
N ILE A 20 54.01 3.46 27.99
CA ILE A 20 54.70 2.79 29.09
C ILE A 20 56.15 3.35 29.25
N ILE A 21 56.85 3.58 28.15
CA ILE A 21 58.18 4.14 28.17
C ILE A 21 58.19 5.55 28.80
N LEU A 22 57.22 6.42 28.42
CA LEU A 22 57.06 7.75 28.97
C LEU A 22 56.80 7.72 30.50
N ASP A 23 56.00 6.76 30.96
CA ASP A 23 55.70 6.56 32.37
C ASP A 23 56.99 6.20 33.19
N ILE A 24 57.82 5.33 32.63
CA ILE A 24 59.12 4.98 33.25
C ILE A 24 60.04 6.17 33.36
N PHE A 25 60.01 7.11 32.42
CA PHE A 25 60.76 8.37 32.49
C PHE A 25 60.15 9.43 33.43
N GLY A 26 59.05 9.08 34.14
CA GLY A 26 58.40 9.98 35.09
C GLY A 26 57.52 11.06 34.44
N ILE A 27 57.20 10.91 33.16
CA ILE A 27 56.29 11.81 32.47
C ILE A 27 54.85 11.41 32.82
N GLN A 28 54.08 12.34 33.34
CA GLN A 28 52.66 12.07 33.66
C GLN A 28 51.86 11.80 32.38
N ILE A 29 51.55 10.53 32.13
CA ILE A 29 50.74 10.11 30.96
C ILE A 29 49.23 10.34 31.15
N GLY A 30 48.77 10.57 32.40
CA GLY A 30 47.34 10.79 32.71
C GLY A 30 46.67 11.86 31.85
N PRO A 31 47.21 13.09 31.75
CA PRO A 31 46.64 14.12 30.87
C PRO A 31 46.59 13.72 29.39
N ILE A 32 47.57 12.96 28.91
CA ILE A 32 47.64 12.50 27.51
C ILE A 32 46.53 11.49 27.26
N ILE A 33 46.37 10.53 28.19
CA ILE A 33 45.29 9.53 28.09
C ILE A 33 43.91 10.19 28.18
N ALA A 34 43.76 11.19 29.08
CA ALA A 34 42.51 11.95 29.18
C ALA A 34 42.19 12.70 27.88
N GLY A 35 43.19 13.35 27.25
CA GLY A 35 43.02 14.00 25.95
C GLY A 35 42.67 13.06 24.82
N LEU A 36 43.33 11.89 24.75
CA LEU A 36 43.00 10.84 23.79
C LEU A 36 41.59 10.25 24.03
N GLY A 37 41.19 10.13 25.29
CA GLY A 37 39.82 9.70 25.65
C GLY A 37 38.76 10.69 25.14
N LEU A 38 38.98 12.00 25.37
CA LEU A 38 38.07 13.03 24.85
C LEU A 38 38.03 13.06 23.32
N PHE A 39 39.18 12.93 22.67
CA PHE A 39 39.26 12.82 21.21
C PHE A 39 38.49 11.59 20.69
N SER A 40 38.63 10.45 21.37
CA SER A 40 37.91 9.22 21.01
C SER A 40 36.38 9.38 21.09
N VAL A 41 35.90 10.12 22.11
CA VAL A 41 34.46 10.45 22.22
C VAL A 41 34.01 11.32 21.05
N ALA A 42 34.79 12.33 20.68
CA ALA A 42 34.45 13.18 19.54
C ALA A 42 34.37 12.38 18.21
N VAL A 43 35.34 11.47 17.99
CA VAL A 43 35.33 10.58 16.83
C VAL A 43 34.13 9.62 16.86
N ALA A 44 33.80 9.04 18.03
CA ALA A 44 32.67 8.16 18.20
C ALA A 44 31.33 8.85 17.89
N LEU A 45 31.15 10.09 18.36
CA LEU A 45 29.96 10.91 18.05
C LEU A 45 29.89 11.22 16.55
N GLY A 46 31.01 11.56 15.92
CA GLY A 46 31.06 11.80 14.47
C GLY A 46 30.73 10.55 13.62
N ALA A 47 31.07 9.36 14.13
CA ALA A 47 30.83 8.08 13.46
C ALA A 47 29.47 7.44 13.84
N GLN A 48 28.71 8.02 14.75
CA GLN A 48 27.49 7.43 15.33
C GLN A 48 26.49 6.96 14.27
N ASP A 49 26.23 7.80 13.25
CA ASP A 49 25.25 7.46 12.20
C ASP A 49 25.72 6.31 11.29
N LEU A 50 27.02 6.18 11.10
CA LEU A 50 27.57 5.04 10.36
C LEU A 50 27.30 3.73 11.12
N PHE A 51 27.57 3.71 12.43
CA PHE A 51 27.32 2.54 13.28
C PHE A 51 25.84 2.21 13.39
N LYS A 52 24.97 3.21 13.52
CA LYS A 52 23.51 2.99 13.52
C LYS A 52 23.05 2.27 12.23
N ASN A 53 23.46 2.79 11.08
CA ASN A 53 23.10 2.17 9.80
C ASN A 53 23.64 0.75 9.64
N LEU A 54 24.87 0.50 10.11
CA LEU A 54 25.45 -0.83 10.09
C LEU A 54 24.67 -1.82 10.94
N ILE A 55 24.41 -1.46 12.20
CA ILE A 55 23.65 -2.30 13.15
C ILE A 55 22.23 -2.52 12.62
N SER A 56 21.56 -1.49 12.12
CA SER A 56 20.23 -1.61 11.52
C SER A 56 20.22 -2.56 10.33
N GLY A 57 21.24 -2.50 9.45
CA GLY A 57 21.36 -3.44 8.33
C GLY A 57 21.53 -4.90 8.79
N ILE A 58 22.32 -5.13 9.83
CA ILE A 58 22.48 -6.46 10.43
C ILE A 58 21.15 -6.94 11.05
N LEU A 59 20.44 -6.08 11.77
CA LEU A 59 19.16 -6.43 12.41
C LEU A 59 18.08 -6.73 11.37
N ILE A 60 17.97 -5.96 10.29
CA ILE A 60 17.02 -6.23 9.20
C ILE A 60 17.21 -7.65 8.67
N ILE A 61 18.47 -8.08 8.48
CA ILE A 61 18.81 -9.42 7.98
C ILE A 61 18.58 -10.48 9.08
N ALA A 62 19.03 -10.23 10.30
CA ALA A 62 18.96 -11.20 11.40
C ALA A 62 17.52 -11.49 11.85
N GLU A 63 16.66 -10.47 11.88
CA GLU A 63 15.23 -10.57 12.18
C GLU A 63 14.39 -11.02 10.99
N ASN A 64 15.01 -11.13 9.81
CA ASN A 64 14.34 -11.52 8.57
C ASN A 64 13.14 -10.62 8.23
N ARG A 65 13.25 -9.30 8.48
CA ARG A 65 12.13 -8.36 8.29
C ARG A 65 11.67 -8.29 6.85
N PHE A 66 12.59 -8.35 5.90
CA PHE A 66 12.37 -8.50 4.46
C PHE A 66 13.67 -8.96 3.78
N GLN A 67 13.53 -9.57 2.61
CA GLN A 67 14.64 -10.10 1.82
C GLN A 67 14.72 -9.43 0.44
N PRO A 68 15.87 -9.52 -0.25
CA PRO A 68 15.95 -9.16 -1.67
C PRO A 68 14.92 -9.97 -2.48
N GLY A 69 14.12 -9.27 -3.29
CA GLY A 69 12.99 -9.82 -4.03
C GLY A 69 11.64 -9.59 -3.38
N ASP A 70 11.57 -9.24 -2.09
CA ASP A 70 10.31 -8.93 -1.43
C ASP A 70 9.73 -7.61 -1.92
N ARG A 71 8.42 -7.59 -2.08
CA ARG A 71 7.67 -6.36 -2.26
C ARG A 71 7.34 -5.78 -0.89
N ILE A 72 7.83 -4.57 -0.62
CA ILE A 72 7.59 -3.88 0.64
C ILE A 72 6.87 -2.55 0.45
N GLU A 73 6.13 -2.18 1.46
CA GLU A 73 5.51 -0.87 1.62
C GLU A 73 6.05 -0.23 2.89
N VAL A 74 6.62 0.95 2.77
CA VAL A 74 7.19 1.72 3.89
C VAL A 74 6.25 2.87 4.21
N GLU A 75 6.08 3.18 5.48
CA GLU A 75 5.24 4.28 5.96
C GLU A 75 5.59 5.58 5.21
N GLY A 76 4.56 6.25 4.64
CA GLY A 76 4.72 7.47 3.85
C GLY A 76 4.67 7.27 2.33
N HIS A 77 4.10 6.16 1.86
CA HIS A 77 3.75 5.89 0.45
C HIS A 77 4.86 5.33 -0.44
N LEU A 78 5.92 4.79 0.14
CA LEU A 78 6.93 4.10 -0.62
C LEU A 78 6.51 2.65 -0.87
N HIS A 79 6.25 2.30 -2.13
CA HIS A 79 6.01 0.92 -2.57
C HIS A 79 7.10 0.51 -3.56
N GLY A 80 7.73 -0.62 -3.32
CA GLY A 80 8.76 -1.12 -4.22
C GLY A 80 9.19 -2.55 -3.91
N MET A 81 10.10 -3.04 -4.71
CA MET A 81 10.75 -4.34 -4.55
C MET A 81 12.16 -4.15 -3.99
N VAL A 82 12.51 -4.88 -2.97
CA VAL A 82 13.87 -4.86 -2.40
C VAL A 82 14.83 -5.44 -3.43
N ASP A 83 15.76 -4.62 -3.92
CA ASP A 83 16.78 -5.04 -4.88
C ASP A 83 17.98 -5.64 -4.15
N LYS A 84 18.50 -4.93 -3.15
CA LYS A 84 19.59 -5.42 -2.30
C LYS A 84 19.62 -4.69 -0.95
N ILE A 85 20.03 -5.41 0.07
CA ILE A 85 20.34 -4.88 1.39
C ILE A 85 21.86 -4.69 1.46
N GLY A 86 22.31 -3.44 1.54
CA GLY A 86 23.72 -3.10 1.65
C GLY A 86 24.15 -2.85 3.09
N PHE A 87 25.43 -2.58 3.28
CA PHE A 87 26.05 -2.35 4.57
C PHE A 87 25.47 -1.15 5.32
N ARG A 88 25.20 -0.05 4.61
CA ARG A 88 24.67 1.21 5.17
C ARG A 88 23.26 1.55 4.70
N SER A 89 22.87 1.06 3.54
CA SER A 89 21.62 1.42 2.89
C SER A 89 21.05 0.25 2.11
N THR A 90 19.73 0.19 2.04
CA THR A 90 18.96 -0.74 1.22
C THR A 90 18.54 -0.05 -0.06
N VAL A 91 18.62 -0.77 -1.18
CA VAL A 91 18.14 -0.32 -2.49
C VAL A 91 16.77 -0.94 -2.74
N ILE A 92 15.77 -0.09 -2.95
CA ILE A 92 14.40 -0.48 -3.30
C ILE A 92 14.12 0.00 -4.71
N ARG A 93 13.68 -0.90 -5.57
CA ARG A 93 13.26 -0.61 -6.93
C ARG A 93 11.78 -0.29 -6.97
N LEU A 94 11.46 0.94 -7.30
CA LEU A 94 10.09 1.40 -7.43
C LEU A 94 9.40 0.75 -8.65
N PHE A 95 8.07 0.84 -8.75
CA PHE A 95 7.33 0.27 -9.89
C PHE A 95 7.63 0.97 -11.23
N ASN A 96 8.11 2.21 -11.21
CA ASN A 96 8.63 2.91 -12.39
C ASN A 96 10.07 2.49 -12.75
N THR A 97 10.58 1.41 -12.15
CA THR A 97 11.94 0.84 -12.30
C THR A 97 13.08 1.68 -11.73
N SER A 98 12.83 2.86 -11.18
CA SER A 98 13.86 3.70 -10.56
C SER A 98 14.37 3.09 -9.25
N PRO A 99 15.69 3.04 -9.01
CA PRO A 99 16.24 2.63 -7.73
C PRO A 99 16.11 3.77 -6.71
N MET A 100 15.58 3.46 -5.54
CA MET A 100 15.60 4.34 -4.37
C MET A 100 16.57 3.78 -3.33
N ILE A 101 17.43 4.62 -2.79
CA ILE A 101 18.43 4.23 -1.79
C ILE A 101 18.02 4.84 -0.46
N ILE A 102 17.75 3.98 0.51
CA ILE A 102 17.29 4.38 1.85
C ILE A 102 18.33 3.94 2.88
N PRO A 103 18.76 4.81 3.81
CA PRO A 103 19.61 4.43 4.93
C PRO A 103 18.94 3.31 5.76
N ASN A 104 19.72 2.31 6.19
CA ASN A 104 19.16 1.17 6.94
C ASN A 104 18.55 1.60 8.28
N LYS A 105 19.08 2.64 8.94
CA LYS A 105 18.52 3.17 10.18
C LYS A 105 17.08 3.65 9.98
N ASP A 106 16.80 4.31 8.85
CA ASP A 106 15.48 4.85 8.56
C ASP A 106 14.46 3.73 8.33
N LEU A 107 14.88 2.64 7.66
CA LEU A 107 14.05 1.44 7.47
C LEU A 107 13.86 0.61 8.76
N SER A 108 14.82 0.69 9.67
CA SER A 108 14.72 0.01 10.98
C SER A 108 13.72 0.69 11.91
N ASP A 109 13.59 2.00 11.83
CA ASP A 109 12.81 2.82 12.76
C ASP A 109 11.35 3.05 12.30
N VAL A 110 11.01 2.73 11.04
CA VAL A 110 9.67 2.91 10.48
C VAL A 110 8.90 1.59 10.37
N LYS A 111 7.58 1.71 10.21
CA LYS A 111 6.71 0.57 9.92
C LYS A 111 6.91 0.13 8.48
N VAL A 112 7.19 -1.16 8.30
CA VAL A 112 7.33 -1.80 7.00
C VAL A 112 6.30 -2.92 6.90
N ILE A 113 5.51 -2.91 5.83
CA ILE A 113 4.61 -4.00 5.47
C ILE A 113 5.33 -4.84 4.42
N ASN A 114 5.58 -6.11 4.74
CA ASN A 114 6.17 -7.06 3.81
C ASN A 114 5.08 -7.81 3.04
N HIS A 115 4.85 -7.43 1.80
CA HIS A 115 3.93 -8.12 0.89
C HIS A 115 4.54 -9.38 0.27
N GLY A 116 5.85 -9.61 0.42
CA GLY A 116 6.52 -10.84 -0.01
C GLY A 116 6.10 -12.05 0.84
N GLU A 117 5.74 -11.82 2.11
CA GLU A 117 5.27 -12.85 3.05
C GLU A 117 3.74 -13.01 3.07
N MET A 118 3.05 -12.41 2.13
CA MET A 118 1.59 -12.50 2.05
C MET A 118 1.16 -13.89 1.61
N TYR A 119 0.48 -14.63 2.48
CA TYR A 119 -0.03 -15.97 2.16
C TYR A 119 -1.22 -15.92 1.19
N HIS A 120 -2.15 -14.99 1.40
CA HIS A 120 -3.37 -14.85 0.62
C HIS A 120 -3.62 -13.38 0.29
N ARG A 121 -4.08 -13.10 -0.92
CA ARG A 121 -4.49 -11.76 -1.30
C ARG A 121 -5.97 -11.60 -1.07
N ARG A 122 -6.34 -10.58 -0.30
CA ARG A 122 -7.73 -10.24 -0.02
C ARG A 122 -8.34 -9.48 -1.19
N ILE A 123 -9.52 -9.91 -1.61
CA ILE A 123 -10.42 -9.18 -2.50
C ILE A 123 -11.62 -8.76 -1.64
N ASP A 124 -11.87 -7.47 -1.55
CA ASP A 124 -12.97 -6.89 -0.77
C ASP A 124 -13.65 -5.84 -1.65
N TRP A 125 -14.77 -6.22 -2.23
CA TRP A 125 -15.52 -5.36 -3.13
C TRP A 125 -16.92 -5.13 -2.64
N LYS A 126 -17.46 -3.95 -2.99
CA LYS A 126 -18.88 -3.64 -2.87
C LYS A 126 -19.45 -3.46 -4.26
N ILE A 127 -20.44 -4.25 -4.60
CA ILE A 127 -21.24 -4.05 -5.79
C ILE A 127 -22.55 -3.37 -5.40
N ASN A 128 -23.02 -2.49 -6.25
CA ASN A 128 -24.19 -1.67 -6.04
C ASN A 128 -25.30 -2.16 -6.96
N LEU A 129 -26.41 -2.65 -6.39
CA LEU A 129 -27.57 -3.13 -7.13
C LEU A 129 -28.70 -2.11 -7.06
N VAL A 130 -29.54 -2.06 -8.10
CA VAL A 130 -30.69 -1.15 -8.15
C VAL A 130 -31.73 -1.48 -7.06
N TYR A 131 -32.48 -0.49 -6.58
CA TYR A 131 -33.53 -0.69 -5.57
C TYR A 131 -34.72 -1.50 -6.06
N SER A 132 -34.89 -1.66 -7.38
CA SER A 132 -35.90 -2.55 -7.98
C SER A 132 -35.57 -4.04 -7.83
N THR A 133 -34.35 -4.38 -7.36
CA THR A 133 -33.95 -5.77 -7.10
C THR A 133 -34.80 -6.36 -5.98
N THR A 134 -35.50 -7.46 -6.25
CA THR A 134 -36.34 -8.13 -5.25
C THR A 134 -35.50 -8.87 -4.22
N LEU A 135 -36.12 -9.26 -3.10
CA LEU A 135 -35.46 -10.02 -2.04
C LEU A 135 -34.99 -11.40 -2.54
N GLU A 136 -35.79 -12.03 -3.40
CA GLU A 136 -35.48 -13.33 -4.01
C GLU A 136 -34.24 -13.21 -4.90
N GLN A 137 -34.19 -12.19 -5.75
CA GLN A 137 -33.03 -11.92 -6.60
C GLN A 137 -31.76 -11.63 -5.78
N LEU A 138 -31.87 -10.83 -4.69
CA LEU A 138 -30.73 -10.56 -3.81
C LEU A 138 -30.17 -11.84 -3.19
N LYS A 139 -31.05 -12.73 -2.70
CA LYS A 139 -30.64 -14.03 -2.14
C LYS A 139 -30.01 -14.92 -3.19
N GLU A 140 -30.59 -14.96 -4.38
CA GLU A 140 -30.07 -15.75 -5.50
C GLU A 140 -28.67 -15.25 -5.94
N ILE A 141 -28.49 -13.94 -6.08
CA ILE A 141 -27.21 -13.33 -6.45
C ILE A 141 -26.14 -13.66 -5.40
N CYS A 142 -26.43 -13.43 -4.10
CA CYS A 142 -25.48 -13.76 -3.04
C CYS A 142 -25.14 -15.25 -3.03
N SER A 143 -26.12 -16.15 -3.16
CA SER A 143 -25.90 -17.60 -3.17
C SER A 143 -25.06 -18.05 -4.37
N LYS A 144 -25.32 -17.53 -5.56
CA LYS A 144 -24.56 -17.89 -6.78
C LYS A 144 -23.12 -17.36 -6.72
N ILE A 145 -22.91 -16.18 -6.13
CA ILE A 145 -21.55 -15.65 -5.93
C ILE A 145 -20.82 -16.49 -4.89
N ASP A 146 -21.47 -16.88 -3.79
CA ASP A 146 -20.88 -17.75 -2.77
C ASP A 146 -20.51 -19.13 -3.37
N GLU A 147 -21.36 -19.70 -4.21
CA GLU A 147 -21.11 -20.95 -4.92
C GLU A 147 -19.90 -20.80 -5.87
N PHE A 148 -19.87 -19.73 -6.68
CA PHE A 148 -18.73 -19.45 -7.55
C PHE A 148 -17.41 -19.32 -6.74
N ILE A 149 -17.42 -18.61 -5.61
CA ILE A 149 -16.23 -18.44 -4.77
C ILE A 149 -15.71 -19.79 -4.25
N LYS A 150 -16.61 -20.71 -3.89
CA LYS A 150 -16.27 -22.05 -3.40
C LYS A 150 -15.73 -22.96 -4.48
N ASP A 151 -16.30 -22.88 -5.66
CA ASP A 151 -15.95 -23.78 -6.78
C ASP A 151 -14.73 -23.31 -7.57
N TYR A 152 -14.33 -22.04 -7.42
CA TYR A 152 -13.22 -21.48 -8.20
C TYR A 152 -11.86 -21.85 -7.59
N GLU A 153 -11.06 -22.66 -8.31
CA GLU A 153 -9.76 -23.21 -7.85
C GLU A 153 -8.74 -22.14 -7.41
N GLY A 154 -8.83 -20.93 -7.93
CA GLY A 154 -7.93 -19.80 -7.57
C GLY A 154 -8.24 -19.13 -6.22
N LEU A 155 -9.39 -19.45 -5.60
CA LEU A 155 -9.83 -18.87 -4.33
C LEU A 155 -9.69 -19.88 -3.19
N VAL A 156 -9.53 -19.37 -1.98
CA VAL A 156 -9.36 -20.20 -0.77
C VAL A 156 -10.64 -20.20 0.03
N GLU A 157 -11.09 -21.38 0.39
CA GLU A 157 -12.02 -21.59 1.49
C GLU A 157 -11.27 -22.25 2.64
N ASN A 158 -11.02 -21.53 3.72
CA ASN A 158 -10.48 -22.12 4.94
C ASN A 158 -11.18 -21.55 6.18
N GLU A 159 -11.15 -22.31 7.28
CA GLU A 159 -11.80 -21.95 8.57
C GLU A 159 -11.32 -20.62 9.17
N LYS A 160 -10.15 -20.13 8.77
CA LYS A 160 -9.56 -18.87 9.29
C LYS A 160 -9.92 -17.64 8.49
N GLN A 161 -10.37 -17.82 7.25
CA GLN A 161 -10.64 -16.73 6.30
C GLN A 161 -11.98 -17.00 5.63
N GLU A 162 -13.05 -16.46 6.24
CA GLU A 162 -14.37 -16.58 5.69
C GLU A 162 -14.49 -15.78 4.39
N SER A 163 -14.82 -16.46 3.29
CA SER A 163 -15.22 -15.85 2.03
C SER A 163 -16.75 -15.80 1.97
N PHE A 164 -17.29 -14.68 1.52
CA PHE A 164 -18.74 -14.50 1.44
C PHE A 164 -19.17 -13.44 0.43
N ALA A 165 -20.43 -13.55 -0.03
CA ALA A 165 -21.17 -12.48 -0.66
C ALA A 165 -22.43 -12.19 0.16
N LYS A 166 -22.52 -10.99 0.76
CA LYS A 166 -23.65 -10.62 1.64
C LYS A 166 -24.15 -9.21 1.34
N THR A 167 -25.45 -9.03 1.39
CA THR A 167 -26.06 -7.70 1.39
C THR A 167 -25.73 -7.01 2.71
N VAL A 168 -25.10 -5.84 2.67
CA VAL A 168 -24.53 -5.19 3.86
C VAL A 168 -25.15 -3.84 4.18
N ALA A 169 -25.64 -3.10 3.19
CA ALA A 169 -26.16 -1.75 3.42
C ALA A 169 -27.16 -1.31 2.35
N PHE A 170 -27.93 -0.28 2.72
CA PHE A 170 -28.71 0.55 1.81
C PHE A 170 -27.97 1.87 1.64
N ASN A 171 -27.68 2.23 0.41
CA ASN A 171 -27.02 3.49 0.06
C ASN A 171 -28.04 4.47 -0.55
N SER A 172 -27.64 5.70 -0.88
CA SER A 172 -28.55 6.73 -1.42
C SER A 172 -29.27 6.31 -2.72
N SER A 173 -28.67 5.47 -3.54
CA SER A 173 -29.21 5.02 -4.84
C SER A 173 -29.01 3.54 -5.11
N SER A 174 -28.59 2.74 -4.12
CA SER A 174 -28.26 1.32 -4.32
C SER A 174 -28.46 0.47 -3.07
N ILE A 175 -28.59 -0.83 -3.31
CA ILE A 175 -28.42 -1.87 -2.30
C ILE A 175 -27.00 -2.40 -2.46
N ASP A 176 -26.22 -2.38 -1.39
CA ASP A 176 -24.81 -2.76 -1.43
C ASP A 176 -24.65 -4.24 -1.05
N VAL A 177 -23.99 -4.99 -1.92
CA VAL A 177 -23.57 -6.37 -1.65
C VAL A 177 -22.05 -6.39 -1.54
N GLN A 178 -21.53 -6.83 -0.40
CA GLN A 178 -20.11 -7.02 -0.18
C GLN A 178 -19.70 -8.42 -0.60
N ILE A 179 -18.62 -8.48 -1.37
CA ILE A 179 -17.95 -9.71 -1.79
C ILE A 179 -16.58 -9.70 -1.13
N LEU A 180 -16.35 -10.65 -0.25
CA LEU A 180 -15.07 -10.85 0.43
C LEU A 180 -14.55 -12.24 0.10
N CYS A 181 -13.37 -12.32 -0.47
CA CYS A 181 -12.71 -13.59 -0.72
C CYS A 181 -11.18 -13.44 -0.69
N PHE A 182 -10.51 -14.57 -0.61
CA PHE A 182 -9.06 -14.66 -0.55
C PHE A 182 -8.55 -15.59 -1.66
N THR A 183 -7.40 -15.22 -2.24
CA THR A 183 -6.79 -16.06 -3.29
C THR A 183 -5.83 -17.06 -2.68
N ASN A 184 -5.59 -18.16 -3.38
CA ASN A 184 -4.42 -19.01 -3.13
C ASN A 184 -3.13 -18.20 -3.28
N PRO A 185 -2.00 -18.65 -2.70
CA PRO A 185 -0.70 -18.02 -2.93
C PRO A 185 -0.43 -17.92 -4.43
N CYS A 186 -0.30 -16.70 -4.93
CA CYS A 186 -0.16 -16.45 -6.36
C CYS A 186 0.65 -15.18 -6.63
N ASN A 187 1.25 -15.11 -7.81
CA ASN A 187 1.92 -13.91 -8.28
C ASN A 187 0.90 -12.81 -8.64
N PHE A 188 1.38 -11.61 -8.97
CA PHE A 188 0.50 -10.47 -9.27
C PHE A 188 -0.31 -10.67 -10.57
N THR A 189 0.25 -11.35 -11.55
CA THR A 189 -0.42 -11.60 -12.84
C THR A 189 -1.55 -12.59 -12.65
N GLU A 190 -1.31 -13.69 -11.94
CA GLU A 190 -2.33 -14.69 -11.58
C GLU A 190 -3.45 -14.06 -10.74
N PHE A 191 -3.09 -13.25 -9.73
CA PHE A 191 -4.06 -12.49 -8.95
C PHE A 191 -4.96 -11.60 -9.82
N SER A 192 -4.36 -10.93 -10.81
CA SER A 192 -5.10 -10.05 -11.73
C SER A 192 -6.07 -10.86 -12.61
N THR A 193 -5.68 -12.08 -13.03
CA THR A 193 -6.55 -12.99 -13.78
C THR A 193 -7.70 -13.47 -12.93
N ILE A 194 -7.44 -13.96 -11.71
CA ILE A 194 -8.50 -14.40 -10.76
C ILE A 194 -9.50 -13.25 -10.52
N LYS A 195 -8.98 -12.05 -10.33
CA LYS A 195 -9.78 -10.85 -10.11
C LYS A 195 -10.67 -10.52 -11.31
N GLN A 196 -10.16 -10.67 -12.52
CA GLN A 196 -10.89 -10.46 -13.77
C GLN A 196 -12.00 -11.50 -13.91
N ASP A 197 -11.72 -12.79 -13.68
CA ASP A 197 -12.69 -13.87 -13.77
C ASP A 197 -13.82 -13.69 -12.77
N LEU A 198 -13.50 -13.27 -11.55
CA LEU A 198 -14.51 -12.91 -10.54
C LEU A 198 -15.40 -11.76 -11.01
N VAL A 199 -14.83 -10.71 -11.62
CA VAL A 199 -15.62 -9.59 -12.17
C VAL A 199 -16.59 -10.09 -13.24
N TYR A 200 -16.12 -10.91 -14.18
CA TYR A 200 -16.95 -11.43 -15.26
C TYR A 200 -18.07 -12.31 -14.73
N SER A 201 -17.78 -13.20 -13.80
CA SER A 201 -18.78 -14.07 -13.18
C SER A 201 -19.82 -13.26 -12.38
N VAL A 202 -19.40 -12.26 -11.64
CA VAL A 202 -20.34 -11.38 -10.89
C VAL A 202 -21.25 -10.63 -11.85
N ILE A 203 -20.73 -10.12 -12.98
CA ILE A 203 -21.55 -9.43 -13.99
C ILE A 203 -22.59 -10.40 -14.59
N ASP A 204 -22.18 -11.61 -14.92
CA ASP A 204 -23.06 -12.61 -15.50
C ASP A 204 -24.15 -13.07 -14.49
N ILE A 205 -23.76 -13.32 -13.24
CA ILE A 205 -24.68 -13.69 -12.16
C ILE A 205 -25.74 -12.59 -11.95
N VAL A 206 -25.34 -11.33 -11.82
CA VAL A 206 -26.28 -10.22 -11.59
C VAL A 206 -27.27 -10.10 -12.75
N ARG A 207 -26.79 -10.17 -13.99
CA ARG A 207 -27.64 -10.07 -15.19
C ARG A 207 -28.56 -11.27 -15.37
N SER A 208 -28.04 -12.47 -15.16
CA SER A 208 -28.84 -13.72 -15.30
C SER A 208 -29.91 -13.85 -14.22
N SER A 209 -29.72 -13.23 -13.05
CA SER A 209 -30.72 -13.15 -11.99
C SER A 209 -31.75 -12.03 -12.23
N GLY A 210 -31.70 -11.34 -13.36
CA GLY A 210 -32.67 -10.29 -13.73
C GLY A 210 -32.52 -8.98 -12.93
N SER A 211 -31.33 -8.73 -12.38
CA SER A 211 -30.99 -7.48 -11.69
C SER A 211 -29.99 -6.66 -12.50
N GLU A 212 -29.78 -5.42 -12.09
CA GLU A 212 -28.88 -4.48 -12.73
C GLU A 212 -27.99 -3.80 -11.69
N PHE A 213 -26.81 -3.35 -12.15
CA PHE A 213 -25.95 -2.50 -11.33
C PHE A 213 -26.54 -1.11 -11.22
N ALA A 214 -26.50 -0.54 -10.02
CA ALA A 214 -27.00 0.80 -9.76
C ALA A 214 -26.03 1.87 -10.30
N PHE A 215 -26.60 2.86 -10.98
CA PHE A 215 -25.90 4.08 -11.34
C PHE A 215 -26.21 5.18 -10.31
N PRO A 216 -25.30 6.12 -10.05
CA PRO A 216 -25.61 7.30 -9.26
C PRO A 216 -26.79 8.04 -9.89
N SER A 217 -27.96 7.99 -9.25
CA SER A 217 -29.18 8.64 -9.75
C SER A 217 -29.63 9.74 -8.80
N ARG A 218 -30.17 10.81 -9.36
CA ARG A 218 -30.86 11.89 -8.62
C ARG A 218 -32.23 12.07 -9.19
N SER A 219 -33.26 12.02 -8.34
CA SER A 219 -34.62 12.42 -8.73
C SER A 219 -34.76 13.94 -8.59
N ILE A 220 -35.05 14.60 -9.67
CA ILE A 220 -35.34 16.01 -9.70
C ILE A 220 -36.87 16.17 -9.80
N TYR A 221 -37.49 16.69 -8.77
CA TYR A 221 -38.89 17.06 -8.80
C TYR A 221 -38.94 18.51 -9.30
N VAL A 222 -39.49 18.72 -10.48
CA VAL A 222 -39.75 20.04 -11.01
C VAL A 222 -41.20 20.41 -10.61
N GLU A 223 -41.31 21.23 -9.57
CA GLU A 223 -42.62 21.86 -9.27
C GLU A 223 -42.85 22.91 -10.34
N SER A 224 -43.77 22.64 -11.27
CA SER A 224 -44.32 23.69 -12.10
C SER A 224 -45.17 24.58 -11.21
N GLY A 225 -44.61 25.74 -10.84
CA GLY A 225 -45.42 26.78 -10.16
C GLY A 225 -46.63 27.07 -11.00
N GLY A 226 -47.82 26.79 -10.43
CA GLY A 226 -49.09 27.13 -11.07
C GLY A 226 -49.16 28.64 -11.26
N SER A 227 -48.92 29.11 -12.46
CA SER A 227 -49.38 30.43 -12.89
C SER A 227 -50.75 30.23 -13.54
N ASP A 228 -51.82 30.42 -12.78
CA ASP A 228 -53.07 30.89 -13.34
C ASP A 228 -52.82 32.27 -13.95
N GLY A 229 -52.39 32.33 -15.18
CA GLY A 229 -52.09 33.55 -15.91
C GLY A 229 -51.78 33.25 -17.34
N ILE A 230 -52.75 33.48 -18.22
CA ILE A 230 -52.71 33.70 -19.66
C ILE A 230 -51.32 33.48 -20.27
N MET A 231 -51.12 32.34 -20.92
CA MET A 231 -49.94 32.09 -21.74
C MET A 231 -49.91 33.05 -22.92
N ASP A 232 -48.98 33.97 -22.91
CA ASP A 232 -48.65 34.79 -24.07
C ASP A 232 -47.86 33.92 -25.08
N GLU A 233 -48.12 34.11 -26.39
CA GLU A 233 -47.49 33.32 -27.46
C GLU A 233 -45.95 33.35 -27.44
N ASN A 234 -45.33 34.24 -26.71
CA ASN A 234 -43.87 34.34 -26.52
C ASN A 234 -43.27 33.30 -25.54
N ASP A 235 -44.09 32.65 -24.66
CA ASP A 235 -43.58 31.66 -23.70
C ASP A 235 -43.34 30.27 -24.33
N VAL A 236 -43.95 30.00 -25.48
CA VAL A 236 -43.74 28.74 -26.23
C VAL A 236 -42.33 28.63 -26.78
N HIS A 237 -41.70 29.76 -27.16
CA HIS A 237 -40.33 29.80 -27.64
C HIS A 237 -39.29 29.62 -26.53
N ALA A 238 -39.58 30.07 -25.29
CA ALA A 238 -38.69 29.88 -24.15
C ALA A 238 -38.62 28.40 -23.67
N SER A 239 -39.78 27.70 -23.66
CA SER A 239 -39.82 26.25 -23.34
C SER A 239 -39.02 25.38 -24.34
N ALA A 240 -39.05 25.71 -25.61
CA ALA A 240 -38.29 24.98 -26.64
C ALA A 240 -36.76 25.19 -26.53
N LEU A 241 -36.34 26.37 -26.04
CA LEU A 241 -34.93 26.68 -25.81
C LEU A 241 -34.38 25.97 -24.55
N ILE A 242 -35.19 25.78 -23.52
CA ILE A 242 -34.78 25.05 -22.31
C ILE A 242 -34.61 23.53 -22.59
N HIS A 243 -35.44 22.95 -23.44
CA HIS A 243 -35.31 21.53 -23.82
C HIS A 243 -34.04 21.23 -24.65
N ASN A 244 -33.51 22.18 -25.39
CA ASN A 244 -32.27 22.04 -26.13
C ASN A 244 -31.01 22.41 -25.33
N ALA A 245 -31.13 23.11 -24.20
CA ALA A 245 -29.99 23.53 -23.37
C ALA A 245 -29.48 22.47 -22.39
N VAL A 246 -30.23 21.39 -22.16
CA VAL A 246 -29.85 20.33 -21.19
C VAL A 246 -28.90 19.27 -21.81
N SER A 247 -28.59 19.36 -23.10
CA SER A 247 -27.86 18.30 -23.81
C SER A 247 -26.33 18.39 -23.80
N TYR A 248 -25.69 19.44 -23.32
CA TYR A 248 -24.22 19.55 -23.35
C TYR A 248 -23.65 20.33 -22.15
N THR A 249 -23.38 19.62 -21.06
CA THR A 249 -22.30 19.98 -20.16
C THR A 249 -21.26 18.87 -20.14
N HIS A 250 -20.33 18.92 -21.09
CA HIS A 250 -19.07 18.22 -20.98
C HIS A 250 -18.23 18.90 -19.89
N LEU A 251 -18.00 18.19 -18.79
CA LEU A 251 -16.97 18.50 -17.80
C LEU A 251 -15.61 18.41 -18.49
N THR A 252 -15.00 19.56 -18.80
CA THR A 252 -13.57 19.64 -19.05
C THR A 252 -12.85 19.51 -17.72
N LEU A 253 -12.12 18.42 -17.51
CA LEU A 253 -11.17 18.25 -16.42
C LEU A 253 -10.00 19.23 -16.65
N PRO A 254 -9.54 19.96 -15.62
CA PRO A 254 -8.30 20.72 -15.72
C PRO A 254 -7.11 19.77 -15.73
N THR A 255 -6.29 19.91 -16.76
CA THR A 255 -4.96 19.32 -16.88
C THR A 255 -4.01 20.04 -15.94
N ILE A 256 -3.45 19.33 -14.96
CA ILE A 256 -2.16 19.62 -14.33
C ILE A 256 -1.38 18.32 -14.20
#